data_fb81ec444a3f68cc76f719820127c4bf
#
_entry.id   fb81ec444a3f68cc76f719820127c4bf
#
_cell.length_a   1.000
_cell.length_b   1.000
_cell.length_c   1.000
_cell.angle_alpha   90.00
_cell.angle_beta   90.00
_cell.angle_gamma   90.00
#
_symmetry.space_group_name_H-M   'P 1'
#
loop_
_entity.id
_entity.type
_entity.pdbx_description
1 polymer ?
#
loop_
_entity_poly.entity_id
_entity_poly.type
_entity_poly.pdbx_seq_one_letter_code
_entity_poly.pdbx_strand_id
1 'polypeptide(L)'
;MTHWLLRAAAPLGVVALLLPACARAQAGSSAAPVPAAATGWTASVSAFPVIDREGRAVRQPFLGGFDVPRPQLADIDGDGDADLFVQERSGEVAFYEQTPEGFIWRTDRWQDVDVGEWYRLVDLDGDGDMDLLGELRHSYVRAWRNDGTRTAPRLVAIGDTLRDATGAPIFADRQNILNLTDIDCNGRLDLFIGRVTGTIDRYEAEPTLGSDGLLRFRFLTERWEGIEIIGAGAQPGVAPTVPLPNGSLHGANTMAFGDVDGDGDIDLLWGDFFEEGLLLIANTDRCPSFSLRSTPVRFPVADPVLTSGYNAPTVGDIDGDGDADVVMGVIGGAFNPSRTSIDNLYLMEQSAPGSYRIATSRLIPTIDVGSEAKPTLGDLDGDGDLDLLVGNKLATDDNTTATLTWFENTGTAASPVFTERGLLPIRGTFSYSPVITDLDGDAKPDLVIGTWNDRVQWWTNRGTAAAPQWQMVDSALVTLTRGSNAAPAVADLDGDGDLDLLVGESSGQVNLYRNVGTPTAPRFELVTDDIAGMDIGRRSAPVLADLDGDGRPDLLLGSEDGILQRWWNRTSPGGAIAFARDPAFAMQVDGMAAPTLGDLDGDGALDLLVGTISGGLRAYRTGAGN
;
A
#
# COMPACT_ATOMS: atom_id res chain seq x y z
N MET A 1 31.38 59.45 47.92
CA MET A 1 32.02 60.44 47.03
C MET A 1 31.63 60.03 45.62
N THR A 2 30.55 60.66 45.10
CA THR A 2 30.52 61.68 44.04
C THR A 2 31.21 61.15 42.71
N HIS A 3 30.60 61.00 41.58
CA HIS A 3 29.82 61.96 40.82
C HIS A 3 29.11 61.25 39.61
N TRP A 4 27.95 61.72 39.35
CA TRP A 4 27.13 61.82 38.18
C TRP A 4 27.88 61.98 36.84
N LEU A 5 27.30 61.36 35.73
CA LEU A 5 26.87 62.13 34.57
C LEU A 5 26.00 61.27 33.60
N LEU A 6 24.81 61.77 33.38
CA LEU A 6 23.90 61.45 32.29
C LEU A 6 24.54 61.71 30.92
N ARG A 7 24.22 60.87 29.91
CA ARG A 7 23.92 61.33 28.55
C ARG A 7 23.16 60.31 27.70
N ALA A 8 22.00 60.73 27.29
CA ALA A 8 21.34 60.67 26.01
C ALA A 8 21.09 59.30 25.35
N ALA A 9 19.82 58.96 25.28
CA ALA A 9 19.21 57.96 24.41
C ALA A 9 19.22 58.45 22.95
N ALA A 10 19.61 57.56 22.03
CA ALA A 10 19.24 57.64 20.62
C ALA A 10 18.51 56.36 20.23
N PRO A 11 17.44 56.43 19.44
CA PRO A 11 16.66 55.24 19.12
C PRO A 11 17.36 54.40 18.02
N LEU A 12 17.67 53.15 18.32
CA LEU A 12 18.05 52.17 17.33
C LEU A 12 16.82 51.79 16.53
N GLY A 13 16.80 52.22 15.27
CA GLY A 13 15.83 51.78 14.28
C GLY A 13 15.93 50.28 14.07
N VAL A 14 14.82 49.57 14.31
CA VAL A 14 14.64 48.18 13.90
C VAL A 14 14.51 48.15 12.39
N VAL A 15 15.58 47.77 11.68
CA VAL A 15 15.50 47.39 10.29
C VAL A 15 14.91 45.97 10.26
N ALA A 16 13.61 45.89 9.96
CA ALA A 16 12.95 44.63 9.63
C ALA A 16 13.49 44.16 8.27
N LEU A 17 14.41 43.21 8.29
CA LEU A 17 14.76 42.42 7.12
C LEU A 17 13.55 41.56 6.76
N LEU A 18 12.75 42.01 5.80
CA LEU A 18 11.78 41.21 5.09
C LEU A 18 12.56 40.16 4.23
N LEU A 19 12.77 39.01 4.79
CA LEU A 19 13.06 37.81 3.99
C LEU A 19 11.79 37.44 3.22
N PRO A 20 11.84 37.31 1.88
CA PRO A 20 10.71 36.76 1.18
C PRO A 20 10.55 35.28 1.60
N ALA A 21 9.48 35.00 2.31
CA ALA A 21 9.02 33.65 2.50
C ALA A 21 8.73 33.08 1.10
N CYS A 22 9.59 32.18 0.62
CA CYS A 22 9.27 31.30 -0.47
C CYS A 22 8.16 30.36 0.03
N ALA A 23 6.92 30.83 -0.05
CA ALA A 23 5.77 29.96 -0.08
C ALA A 23 5.84 29.20 -1.42
N ARG A 24 6.52 28.05 -1.43
CA ARG A 24 6.29 27.03 -2.44
C ARG A 24 4.85 26.56 -2.21
N ALA A 25 3.94 27.11 -2.99
CA ALA A 25 2.65 26.50 -3.20
C ALA A 25 2.92 25.10 -3.76
N GLN A 26 2.79 24.08 -2.94
CA GLN A 26 2.50 22.75 -3.40
C GLN A 26 1.08 22.82 -3.99
N ALA A 27 1.02 23.15 -5.28
CA ALA A 27 -0.11 22.81 -6.08
C ALA A 27 -0.08 21.28 -6.22
N GLY A 28 -0.78 20.59 -5.32
CA GLY A 28 -1.23 19.25 -5.60
C GLY A 28 -2.23 19.35 -6.75
N SER A 29 -1.73 19.36 -7.99
CA SER A 29 -2.55 18.98 -9.12
C SER A 29 -2.65 17.46 -9.04
N SER A 30 -3.77 16.94 -8.57
CA SER A 30 -4.23 15.63 -8.98
C SER A 30 -4.51 15.76 -10.49
N ALA A 31 -3.48 15.57 -11.29
CA ALA A 31 -3.69 15.31 -12.71
C ALA A 31 -4.53 14.04 -12.76
N ALA A 32 -5.70 14.10 -13.39
CA ALA A 32 -6.47 12.90 -13.66
C ALA A 32 -5.54 11.88 -14.32
N PRO A 33 -5.55 10.60 -13.91
CA PRO A 33 -4.69 9.59 -14.51
C PRO A 33 -4.91 9.60 -16.01
N VAL A 34 -3.80 9.63 -16.76
CA VAL A 34 -3.87 9.53 -18.22
C VAL A 34 -4.42 8.14 -18.54
N PRO A 35 -5.50 8.02 -19.31
CA PRO A 35 -6.07 6.73 -19.65
C PRO A 35 -4.99 5.81 -20.26
N ALA A 36 -4.92 4.57 -19.83
CA ALA A 36 -3.98 3.56 -20.34
C ALA A 36 -4.01 3.41 -21.88
N ALA A 37 -5.13 3.73 -22.52
CA ALA A 37 -5.28 3.77 -23.96
C ALA A 37 -4.28 4.68 -24.71
N ALA A 38 -3.66 5.65 -24.04
CA ALA A 38 -2.62 6.50 -24.64
C ALA A 38 -1.23 5.87 -24.63
N THR A 39 -1.02 4.81 -23.83
CA THR A 39 0.27 4.13 -23.69
C THR A 39 0.39 2.85 -24.51
N GLY A 40 -0.73 2.32 -25.03
CA GLY A 40 -0.80 1.01 -25.68
C GLY A 40 -0.91 -0.17 -24.70
N TRP A 41 -0.83 0.06 -23.40
CA TRP A 41 -0.98 -0.93 -22.34
C TRP A 41 -2.35 -0.88 -21.67
N THR A 42 -2.91 -2.05 -21.38
CA THR A 42 -4.19 -2.21 -20.68
C THR A 42 -3.98 -2.99 -19.39
N ALA A 43 -4.44 -2.44 -18.27
CA ALA A 43 -4.34 -3.09 -16.96
C ALA A 43 -5.16 -4.40 -16.92
N SER A 44 -4.62 -5.42 -16.25
CA SER A 44 -5.31 -6.69 -16.03
C SER A 44 -4.86 -7.30 -14.70
N VAL A 45 -5.82 -7.54 -13.81
CA VAL A 45 -5.55 -8.20 -12.51
C VAL A 45 -5.30 -9.69 -12.63
N SER A 46 -5.59 -10.29 -13.79
CA SER A 46 -5.41 -11.71 -14.12
C SER A 46 -4.68 -11.89 -15.44
N ALA A 47 -3.72 -11.02 -15.76
CA ALA A 47 -3.00 -10.99 -17.04
C ALA A 47 -2.35 -12.35 -17.39
N PHE A 48 -1.78 -13.02 -16.39
CA PHE A 48 -1.10 -14.30 -16.52
C PHE A 48 -1.48 -15.22 -15.36
N PRO A 49 -1.61 -16.55 -15.58
CA PRO A 49 -1.83 -17.52 -14.51
C PRO A 49 -0.67 -17.53 -13.50
N VAL A 50 -1.02 -17.56 -12.22
CA VAL A 50 -0.06 -17.68 -11.12
C VAL A 50 -0.48 -18.82 -10.21
N ILE A 51 0.48 -19.66 -9.82
CA ILE A 51 0.33 -20.75 -8.86
C ILE A 51 1.18 -20.42 -7.63
N ASP A 52 0.55 -20.46 -6.46
CA ASP A 52 1.24 -20.22 -5.20
C ASP A 52 2.12 -21.41 -4.77
N ARG A 53 2.88 -21.22 -3.69
CA ARG A 53 3.77 -22.25 -3.13
C ARG A 53 3.04 -23.53 -2.70
N GLU A 54 1.77 -23.43 -2.35
CA GLU A 54 0.90 -24.56 -1.97
C GLU A 54 0.27 -25.25 -3.19
N GLY A 55 0.53 -24.78 -4.40
CA GLY A 55 0.00 -25.33 -5.64
C GLY A 55 -1.42 -24.87 -5.99
N ARG A 56 -1.89 -23.80 -5.39
CA ARG A 56 -3.22 -23.22 -5.64
C ARG A 56 -3.13 -22.12 -6.69
N ALA A 57 -4.12 -22.05 -7.57
CA ALA A 57 -4.23 -20.95 -8.52
C ALA A 57 -4.61 -19.65 -7.82
N VAL A 58 -3.84 -18.59 -8.06
CA VAL A 58 -4.13 -17.23 -7.60
C VAL A 58 -5.01 -16.55 -8.66
N ARG A 59 -6.26 -16.21 -8.30
CA ARG A 59 -7.22 -15.68 -9.28
C ARG A 59 -6.89 -14.28 -9.78
N GLN A 60 -6.44 -13.43 -8.89
CA GLN A 60 -6.21 -12.02 -9.14
C GLN A 60 -4.78 -11.65 -8.70
N PRO A 61 -3.74 -12.22 -9.35
CA PRO A 61 -2.38 -12.12 -8.87
C PRO A 61 -1.78 -10.71 -8.99
N PHE A 62 -2.38 -9.82 -9.80
CA PHE A 62 -1.80 -8.51 -10.12
C PHE A 62 -2.61 -7.34 -9.56
N LEU A 63 -3.06 -7.47 -8.31
CA LEU A 63 -3.79 -6.41 -7.58
C LEU A 63 -2.89 -5.35 -6.94
N GLY A 64 -1.56 -5.56 -6.89
CA GLY A 64 -0.62 -4.60 -6.30
C GLY A 64 -0.26 -4.87 -4.83
N GLY A 65 -0.79 -5.92 -4.20
CA GLY A 65 -0.53 -6.26 -2.80
C GLY A 65 -1.32 -5.43 -1.80
N PHE A 66 -1.19 -5.78 -0.51
CA PHE A 66 -1.81 -5.07 0.60
C PHE A 66 -0.76 -4.80 1.68
N ASP A 67 -0.67 -3.55 2.17
CA ASP A 67 0.29 -3.15 3.20
C ASP A 67 -0.42 -2.56 4.43
N VAL A 68 -1.48 -1.79 4.22
CA VAL A 68 -2.25 -1.12 5.28
C VAL A 68 -3.77 -1.17 5.02
N PRO A 69 -4.34 -2.35 4.74
CA PRO A 69 -5.72 -2.47 4.31
C PRO A 69 -6.72 -2.06 5.40
N ARG A 70 -7.71 -1.27 5.00
CA ARG A 70 -8.86 -0.86 5.82
C ARG A 70 -10.12 -1.41 5.18
N PRO A 71 -10.54 -2.63 5.55
CA PRO A 71 -11.72 -3.26 4.96
C PRO A 71 -13.01 -2.69 5.52
N GLN A 72 -14.07 -2.71 4.71
CA GLN A 72 -15.45 -2.59 5.12
C GLN A 72 -16.33 -3.51 4.30
N LEU A 73 -17.39 -4.00 4.94
CA LEU A 73 -18.42 -4.82 4.33
C LEU A 73 -19.71 -4.01 4.16
N ALA A 74 -20.32 -4.09 2.99
CA ALA A 74 -21.62 -3.49 2.71
C ALA A 74 -22.27 -4.18 1.50
N ASP A 75 -23.55 -4.50 1.58
CA ASP A 75 -24.34 -4.92 0.42
C ASP A 75 -24.67 -3.69 -0.43
N ILE A 76 -23.82 -3.42 -1.45
CA ILE A 76 -23.89 -2.17 -2.22
C ILE A 76 -24.75 -2.27 -3.47
N ASP A 77 -25.03 -3.47 -3.94
CA ASP A 77 -25.84 -3.70 -5.13
C ASP A 77 -27.23 -4.29 -4.83
N GLY A 78 -27.48 -4.62 -3.56
CA GLY A 78 -28.79 -5.02 -3.07
C GLY A 78 -29.17 -6.45 -3.36
N ASP A 79 -28.20 -7.32 -3.63
CA ASP A 79 -28.44 -8.73 -3.92
C ASP A 79 -28.53 -9.60 -2.64
N GLY A 80 -28.12 -9.05 -1.51
CA GLY A 80 -28.27 -9.64 -0.17
C GLY A 80 -27.02 -10.25 0.38
N ASP A 81 -25.91 -10.24 -0.34
CA ASP A 81 -24.60 -10.58 0.20
C ASP A 81 -23.75 -9.34 0.51
N ALA A 82 -22.68 -9.51 1.27
CA ALA A 82 -21.86 -8.40 1.72
C ALA A 82 -20.63 -8.26 0.82
N ASP A 83 -20.60 -7.18 0.04
CA ASP A 83 -19.43 -6.81 -0.76
C ASP A 83 -18.27 -6.28 0.11
N LEU A 84 -17.05 -6.39 -0.41
CA LEU A 84 -15.86 -5.93 0.27
C LEU A 84 -15.30 -4.65 -0.37
N PHE A 85 -15.11 -3.67 0.46
CA PHE A 85 -14.39 -2.44 0.16
C PHE A 85 -13.06 -2.42 0.90
N VAL A 86 -11.98 -1.99 0.24
CA VAL A 86 -10.66 -1.90 0.86
C VAL A 86 -10.00 -0.58 0.49
N GLN A 87 -9.70 0.25 1.48
CA GLN A 87 -8.78 1.36 1.30
C GLN A 87 -7.37 0.88 1.62
N GLU A 88 -6.46 1.11 0.70
CA GLU A 88 -5.03 0.91 0.90
C GLU A 88 -4.36 2.25 1.25
N ARG A 89 -3.15 2.54 0.81
CA ARG A 89 -2.40 3.77 1.14
C ARG A 89 -2.95 5.05 0.52
N SER A 90 -3.59 4.94 -0.63
CA SER A 90 -4.19 6.09 -1.33
C SER A 90 -5.50 6.51 -0.68
N GLY A 91 -5.98 7.70 -0.98
CA GLY A 91 -7.32 8.15 -0.60
C GLY A 91 -8.44 7.45 -1.37
N GLU A 92 -8.15 6.44 -2.14
CA GLU A 92 -9.06 5.70 -3.01
C GLU A 92 -9.55 4.42 -2.34
N VAL A 93 -10.73 3.95 -2.72
CA VAL A 93 -11.35 2.74 -2.19
C VAL A 93 -11.50 1.74 -3.31
N ALA A 94 -10.87 0.58 -3.18
CA ALA A 94 -11.06 -0.55 -4.08
C ALA A 94 -12.38 -1.27 -3.73
N PHE A 95 -13.06 -1.76 -4.76
CA PHE A 95 -14.31 -2.49 -4.65
C PHE A 95 -14.16 -3.92 -5.18
N TYR A 96 -14.59 -4.86 -4.38
CA TYR A 96 -14.65 -6.29 -4.65
C TYR A 96 -16.09 -6.77 -4.44
N GLU A 97 -16.72 -7.23 -5.51
CA GLU A 97 -18.08 -7.81 -5.46
C GLU A 97 -17.99 -9.24 -4.91
N GLN A 98 -18.84 -9.57 -3.97
CA GLN A 98 -19.03 -10.93 -3.49
C GLN A 98 -19.72 -11.76 -4.58
N THR A 99 -19.22 -12.97 -4.79
CA THR A 99 -19.78 -13.92 -5.77
C THR A 99 -19.69 -15.34 -5.17
N PRO A 100 -20.38 -16.34 -5.74
CA PRO A 100 -20.23 -17.73 -5.30
C PRO A 100 -18.79 -18.25 -5.34
N GLU A 101 -17.94 -17.59 -6.11
CA GLU A 101 -16.52 -17.91 -6.19
C GLU A 101 -15.65 -17.11 -5.21
N GLY A 102 -16.20 -16.24 -4.39
CA GLY A 102 -15.54 -15.31 -3.49
C GLY A 102 -15.44 -13.90 -4.06
N PHE A 103 -14.67 -13.03 -3.43
CA PHE A 103 -14.54 -11.63 -3.80
C PHE A 103 -13.82 -11.42 -5.13
N ILE A 104 -14.45 -10.73 -6.06
CA ILE A 104 -13.93 -10.41 -7.38
C ILE A 104 -13.72 -8.90 -7.50
N TRP A 105 -12.49 -8.50 -7.75
CA TRP A 105 -12.13 -7.10 -7.98
C TRP A 105 -12.95 -6.49 -9.14
N ARG A 106 -13.45 -5.28 -8.94
CA ARG A 106 -14.18 -4.50 -9.94
C ARG A 106 -13.48 -3.20 -10.28
N THR A 107 -12.93 -2.51 -9.29
CA THR A 107 -12.20 -1.25 -9.50
C THR A 107 -11.31 -0.93 -8.31
N ASP A 108 -10.23 -0.19 -8.55
CA ASP A 108 -9.40 0.40 -7.49
C ASP A 108 -9.97 1.74 -6.99
N ARG A 109 -10.91 2.35 -7.76
CA ARG A 109 -11.43 3.70 -7.53
C ARG A 109 -12.96 3.70 -7.54
N TRP A 110 -13.55 3.14 -6.51
CA TRP A 110 -15.00 3.12 -6.40
C TRP A 110 -15.56 4.55 -6.34
N GLN A 111 -16.49 4.86 -7.26
CA GLN A 111 -17.12 6.18 -7.43
C GLN A 111 -16.13 7.34 -7.67
N ASP A 112 -14.85 7.07 -7.89
CA ASP A 112 -13.80 8.07 -8.16
C ASP A 112 -13.73 9.19 -7.10
N VAL A 113 -13.90 8.83 -5.82
CA VAL A 113 -13.84 9.75 -4.67
C VAL A 113 -12.51 9.62 -3.93
N ASP A 114 -11.97 10.74 -3.43
CA ASP A 114 -10.84 10.78 -2.51
C ASP A 114 -11.38 10.89 -1.08
N VAL A 115 -11.25 9.80 -0.32
CA VAL A 115 -11.77 9.68 1.05
C VAL A 115 -10.79 10.13 2.14
N GLY A 116 -9.55 10.51 1.76
CA GLY A 116 -8.51 10.86 2.72
C GLY A 116 -7.90 9.64 3.40
N GLU A 117 -7.67 9.70 4.71
CA GLU A 117 -6.96 8.66 5.47
C GLU A 117 -7.86 7.50 5.93
N TRP A 118 -9.16 7.68 5.94
CA TRP A 118 -10.16 6.69 6.33
C TRP A 118 -11.49 6.95 5.65
N TYR A 119 -12.34 5.95 5.63
CA TYR A 119 -13.71 6.05 5.13
C TYR A 119 -14.67 5.23 5.99
N ARG A 120 -15.97 5.49 5.82
CA ARG A 120 -17.06 4.71 6.41
C ARG A 120 -18.29 4.73 5.49
N LEU A 121 -18.77 3.53 5.13
CA LEU A 121 -20.05 3.35 4.45
C LEU A 121 -21.15 3.28 5.52
N VAL A 122 -22.22 4.02 5.33
CA VAL A 122 -23.35 4.11 6.29
C VAL A 122 -24.53 4.82 5.62
N ASP A 123 -25.75 4.38 5.87
CA ASP A 123 -26.97 5.08 5.46
C ASP A 123 -27.17 6.31 6.40
N LEU A 124 -26.85 7.51 5.90
CA LEU A 124 -26.89 8.75 6.69
C LEU A 124 -28.23 9.49 6.62
N ASP A 125 -29.06 9.24 5.61
CA ASP A 125 -30.33 9.94 5.47
C ASP A 125 -31.55 9.03 5.65
N GLY A 126 -31.30 7.71 5.85
CA GLY A 126 -32.34 6.72 6.20
C GLY A 126 -33.16 6.28 5.01
N ASP A 127 -32.63 6.38 3.79
CA ASP A 127 -33.33 5.98 2.58
C ASP A 127 -33.05 4.53 2.14
N GLY A 128 -32.13 3.86 2.83
CA GLY A 128 -31.81 2.44 2.67
C GLY A 128 -30.69 2.15 1.68
N ASP A 129 -30.01 3.18 1.16
CA ASP A 129 -28.78 3.00 0.41
C ASP A 129 -27.54 3.53 1.17
N MET A 130 -26.35 3.10 0.76
CA MET A 130 -25.12 3.44 1.48
C MET A 130 -24.57 4.78 1.02
N ASP A 131 -24.44 5.70 1.97
CA ASP A 131 -23.69 6.94 1.87
C ASP A 131 -22.23 6.71 2.25
N LEU A 132 -21.39 7.73 2.14
CA LEU A 132 -19.97 7.65 2.45
C LEU A 132 -19.53 8.79 3.37
N LEU A 133 -18.79 8.44 4.41
CA LEU A 133 -17.98 9.38 5.18
C LEU A 133 -16.49 9.18 4.88
N GLY A 134 -15.73 10.27 4.94
CA GLY A 134 -14.27 10.23 4.77
C GLY A 134 -13.59 11.37 5.51
N GLU A 135 -12.26 11.37 5.50
CA GLU A 135 -11.47 12.44 6.11
C GLU A 135 -11.36 13.63 5.17
N LEU A 136 -11.69 14.80 5.66
CA LEU A 136 -11.33 16.06 5.03
C LEU A 136 -10.02 16.57 5.64
N ARG A 137 -9.21 17.25 4.87
CA ARG A 137 -7.96 17.85 5.34
C ARG A 137 -8.14 18.54 6.70
N HIS A 138 -7.20 18.27 7.62
CA HIS A 138 -7.19 18.72 9.01
C HIS A 138 -8.18 17.99 9.95
N SER A 139 -8.46 16.70 9.65
CA SER A 139 -9.18 15.81 10.57
C SER A 139 -10.66 16.16 10.77
N TYR A 140 -11.30 16.77 9.78
CA TYR A 140 -12.74 16.94 9.75
C TYR A 140 -13.41 15.80 8.97
N VAL A 141 -14.69 15.56 9.28
CA VAL A 141 -15.47 14.52 8.64
C VAL A 141 -16.17 15.09 7.41
N ARG A 142 -15.89 14.54 6.23
CA ARG A 142 -16.58 14.84 4.97
C ARG A 142 -17.65 13.80 4.71
N ALA A 143 -18.76 14.20 4.09
CA ALA A 143 -19.84 13.31 3.72
C ALA A 143 -20.13 13.39 2.21
N TRP A 144 -20.48 12.24 1.64
CA TRP A 144 -21.06 12.11 0.31
C TRP A 144 -22.37 11.35 0.47
N ARG A 145 -23.45 11.93 -0.05
CA ARG A 145 -24.76 11.28 -0.12
C ARG A 145 -24.85 10.46 -1.40
N ASN A 146 -25.45 9.31 -1.33
CA ASN A 146 -25.82 8.53 -2.48
C ASN A 146 -27.13 9.08 -3.09
N ASP A 147 -27.03 9.87 -4.17
CA ASP A 147 -28.19 10.37 -4.93
C ASP A 147 -28.59 9.37 -6.04
N GLY A 148 -28.09 8.16 -6.02
CA GLY A 148 -28.36 7.11 -6.99
C GLY A 148 -29.49 6.18 -6.54
N THR A 149 -29.19 4.91 -6.53
CA THR A 149 -30.04 3.84 -5.98
C THR A 149 -29.11 2.80 -5.35
N ARG A 150 -29.66 1.91 -4.52
CA ARG A 150 -28.93 0.81 -3.92
C ARG A 150 -28.14 -0.03 -4.94
N THR A 151 -28.69 -0.24 -6.13
CA THR A 151 -28.05 -1.03 -7.21
C THR A 151 -27.23 -0.21 -8.20
N ALA A 152 -27.25 1.11 -8.11
CA ALA A 152 -26.51 2.03 -8.97
C ALA A 152 -26.13 3.29 -8.18
N PRO A 153 -25.20 3.18 -7.24
CA PRO A 153 -24.82 4.27 -6.35
C PRO A 153 -24.19 5.43 -7.13
N ARG A 154 -24.48 6.65 -6.70
CA ARG A 154 -23.92 7.88 -7.25
C ARG A 154 -23.63 8.86 -6.13
N LEU A 155 -22.41 8.86 -5.66
CA LEU A 155 -21.98 9.68 -4.53
C LEU A 155 -21.85 11.17 -4.92
N VAL A 156 -22.46 12.03 -4.14
CA VAL A 156 -22.42 13.48 -4.30
C VAL A 156 -21.91 14.12 -3.00
N ALA A 157 -20.80 14.84 -3.07
CA ALA A 157 -20.25 15.53 -1.90
C ALA A 157 -21.25 16.55 -1.34
N ILE A 158 -21.51 16.48 -0.04
CA ILE A 158 -22.48 17.33 0.65
C ILE A 158 -21.75 18.27 1.62
N GLY A 159 -21.92 19.58 1.39
CA GLY A 159 -21.34 20.61 2.26
C GLY A 159 -19.83 20.59 2.28
N ASP A 160 -19.26 21.22 3.30
CA ASP A 160 -17.83 21.29 3.55
C ASP A 160 -17.36 20.31 4.64
N THR A 161 -18.23 19.98 5.61
CA THR A 161 -17.95 19.04 6.70
C THR A 161 -19.21 18.62 7.42
N LEU A 162 -19.23 17.43 8.02
CA LEU A 162 -20.30 16.99 8.91
C LEU A 162 -20.32 17.88 10.17
N ARG A 163 -21.54 18.20 10.63
CA ARG A 163 -21.72 19.16 11.74
C ARG A 163 -22.54 18.58 12.87
N ASP A 164 -22.24 19.03 14.07
CA ASP A 164 -23.05 18.73 15.24
C ASP A 164 -24.38 19.53 15.26
N ALA A 165 -25.22 19.25 16.24
CA ALA A 165 -26.51 19.91 16.42
C ALA A 165 -26.40 21.42 16.71
N THR A 166 -25.24 21.92 17.13
CA THR A 166 -24.97 23.34 17.32
C THR A 166 -24.48 24.05 16.07
N GLY A 167 -24.18 23.28 15.01
CA GLY A 167 -23.62 23.75 13.76
C GLY A 167 -22.08 23.79 13.75
N ALA A 168 -21.41 23.30 14.79
CA ALA A 168 -19.97 23.19 14.82
C ALA A 168 -19.50 21.97 13.98
N PRO A 169 -18.38 22.07 13.26
CA PRO A 169 -17.83 20.93 12.51
C PRO A 169 -17.38 19.82 13.46
N ILE A 170 -17.68 18.57 13.09
CA ILE A 170 -17.22 17.40 13.83
C ILE A 170 -15.78 17.10 13.46
N PHE A 171 -14.94 16.99 14.48
CA PHE A 171 -13.53 16.70 14.38
C PHE A 171 -13.28 15.23 14.77
N ALA A 172 -12.64 14.48 13.88
CA ALA A 172 -12.13 13.15 14.15
C ALA A 172 -10.62 13.13 13.87
N ASP A 173 -9.83 12.71 14.84
CA ASP A 173 -8.39 12.60 14.65
C ASP A 173 -8.08 11.76 13.42
N ARG A 174 -7.16 12.23 12.58
CA ARG A 174 -6.81 11.62 11.29
C ARG A 174 -6.46 10.13 11.36
N GLN A 175 -5.93 9.70 12.49
CA GLN A 175 -5.52 8.32 12.73
C GLN A 175 -6.61 7.46 13.38
N ASN A 176 -7.78 8.01 13.69
CA ASN A 176 -8.85 7.30 14.37
C ASN A 176 -10.03 7.10 13.42
N ILE A 177 -10.35 5.84 13.14
CA ILE A 177 -11.47 5.51 12.26
C ILE A 177 -12.74 5.50 13.09
N LEU A 178 -13.62 6.47 12.84
CA LEU A 178 -14.94 6.55 13.50
C LEU A 178 -15.86 5.39 13.09
N ASN A 179 -16.93 5.19 13.87
CA ASN A 179 -17.99 4.24 13.53
C ASN A 179 -19.37 4.78 13.90
N LEU A 180 -20.38 4.21 13.27
CA LEU A 180 -21.80 4.54 13.52
C LEU A 180 -22.61 3.26 13.69
N THR A 181 -23.48 3.26 14.70
CA THR A 181 -24.46 2.20 14.96
C THR A 181 -25.57 2.75 15.87
N ASP A 182 -26.73 2.14 15.87
CA ASP A 182 -27.80 2.41 16.84
C ASP A 182 -27.59 1.49 18.06
N ILE A 183 -26.74 1.92 19.02
CA ILE A 183 -26.32 1.08 20.16
C ILE A 183 -27.43 0.87 21.18
N ASP A 184 -28.39 1.77 21.27
CA ASP A 184 -29.48 1.71 22.24
C ASP A 184 -30.85 1.37 21.61
N CYS A 185 -30.85 0.99 20.32
CA CYS A 185 -32.02 0.57 19.55
C CYS A 185 -33.19 1.58 19.59
N ASN A 186 -32.86 2.85 19.63
CA ASN A 186 -33.87 3.92 19.62
C ASN A 186 -34.28 4.36 18.20
N GLY A 187 -33.71 3.73 17.17
CA GLY A 187 -33.94 4.01 15.76
C GLY A 187 -33.13 5.21 15.24
N ARG A 188 -32.11 5.62 15.97
CA ARG A 188 -31.21 6.73 15.59
C ARG A 188 -29.77 6.27 15.66
N LEU A 189 -28.99 6.69 14.68
CA LEU A 189 -27.56 6.38 14.66
C LEU A 189 -26.82 7.10 15.78
N ASP A 190 -25.95 6.39 16.46
CA ASP A 190 -24.91 6.96 17.28
C ASP A 190 -23.61 7.03 16.50
N LEU A 191 -22.88 8.13 16.67
CA LEU A 191 -21.56 8.32 16.10
C LEU A 191 -20.51 8.19 17.22
N PHE A 192 -19.56 7.30 17.03
CA PHE A 192 -18.46 7.04 17.96
C PHE A 192 -17.13 7.50 17.36
N ILE A 193 -16.40 8.31 18.11
CA ILE A 193 -15.09 8.82 17.70
C ILE A 193 -14.08 8.44 18.78
N GLY A 194 -13.15 7.54 18.44
CA GLY A 194 -12.02 7.25 19.30
C GLY A 194 -11.07 8.44 19.39
N ARG A 195 -10.46 8.63 20.55
CA ARG A 195 -9.50 9.69 20.79
C ARG A 195 -8.11 9.14 21.03
N VAL A 196 -7.09 9.91 20.71
CA VAL A 196 -5.68 9.56 21.01
C VAL A 196 -5.44 9.32 22.50
N THR A 197 -6.34 9.76 23.36
CA THR A 197 -6.33 9.48 24.80
C THR A 197 -6.85 8.08 25.17
N GLY A 198 -7.31 7.30 24.19
CA GLY A 198 -7.93 5.99 24.43
C GLY A 198 -9.38 6.05 24.91
N THR A 199 -9.99 7.24 24.91
CA THR A 199 -11.41 7.45 25.24
C THR A 199 -12.27 7.48 23.98
N ILE A 200 -13.58 7.34 24.15
CA ILE A 200 -14.55 7.37 23.06
C ILE A 200 -15.55 8.51 23.28
N ASP A 201 -15.67 9.40 22.32
CA ASP A 201 -16.76 10.35 22.25
C ASP A 201 -17.98 9.69 21.64
N ARG A 202 -19.16 9.89 22.25
CA ARG A 202 -20.45 9.49 21.67
C ARG A 202 -21.28 10.71 21.32
N TYR A 203 -21.84 10.68 20.14
CA TYR A 203 -22.87 11.60 19.65
C TYR A 203 -24.10 10.77 19.28
N GLU A 204 -25.28 11.37 19.28
CA GLU A 204 -26.52 10.75 18.84
C GLU A 204 -27.16 11.59 17.73
N ALA A 205 -27.65 10.96 16.67
CA ALA A 205 -28.31 11.64 15.58
C ALA A 205 -29.57 12.37 16.04
N GLU A 206 -29.77 13.60 15.58
CA GLU A 206 -31.01 14.33 15.76
C GLU A 206 -32.14 13.70 14.89
N PRO A 207 -33.40 13.76 15.34
CA PRO A 207 -34.51 13.10 14.62
C PRO A 207 -34.86 13.76 13.27
N THR A 208 -34.18 14.83 12.90
CA THR A 208 -34.45 15.59 11.68
C THR A 208 -33.16 15.91 10.95
N LEU A 209 -33.19 15.75 9.64
CA LEU A 209 -32.09 16.11 8.77
C LEU A 209 -31.80 17.61 8.78
N GLY A 210 -30.57 17.98 8.58
CA GLY A 210 -30.14 19.35 8.33
C GLY A 210 -30.66 19.86 6.98
N SER A 211 -30.49 21.16 6.72
CA SER A 211 -30.91 21.78 5.45
C SER A 211 -30.14 21.25 4.22
N ASP A 212 -29.05 20.56 4.44
CA ASP A 212 -28.21 19.86 3.44
C ASP A 212 -28.63 18.41 3.22
N GLY A 213 -29.65 17.93 3.93
CA GLY A 213 -30.17 16.57 3.82
C GLY A 213 -29.39 15.54 4.64
N LEU A 214 -28.42 15.95 5.48
CA LEU A 214 -27.65 15.05 6.33
C LEU A 214 -28.11 15.09 7.79
N LEU A 215 -27.86 14.02 8.52
CA LEU A 215 -28.02 13.97 9.97
C LEU A 215 -27.18 15.05 10.68
N ARG A 216 -27.68 15.55 11.78
CA ARG A 216 -26.95 16.34 12.77
C ARG A 216 -26.77 15.49 14.01
N PHE A 217 -25.61 15.59 14.64
CA PHE A 217 -25.26 14.74 15.75
C PHE A 217 -25.12 15.57 17.03
N ARG A 218 -25.90 15.23 18.04
CA ARG A 218 -25.82 15.86 19.36
C ARG A 218 -24.76 15.18 20.20
N PHE A 219 -23.76 15.92 20.65
CA PHE A 219 -22.74 15.42 21.56
C PHE A 219 -23.35 14.98 22.89
N LEU A 220 -23.03 13.77 23.33
CA LEU A 220 -23.52 13.18 24.58
C LEU A 220 -22.42 13.10 25.65
N THR A 221 -21.25 12.57 25.33
CA THR A 221 -20.17 12.37 26.29
C THR A 221 -18.82 12.20 25.62
N GLU A 222 -17.75 12.60 26.32
CA GLU A 222 -16.34 12.41 25.93
C GLU A 222 -15.71 11.11 26.50
N ARG A 223 -16.41 10.38 27.31
CA ARG A 223 -15.96 9.14 27.96
C ARG A 223 -17.11 8.14 28.02
N TRP A 224 -17.49 7.68 26.83
CA TRP A 224 -18.59 6.73 26.73
C TRP A 224 -18.28 5.46 27.51
N GLU A 225 -19.22 5.01 28.35
CA GLU A 225 -19.14 3.83 29.23
C GLU A 225 -17.92 3.84 30.18
N GLY A 226 -17.16 4.91 30.27
CA GLY A 226 -15.93 4.98 31.02
C GLY A 226 -14.79 4.20 30.40
N ILE A 227 -14.92 3.81 29.13
CA ILE A 227 -13.86 3.15 28.36
C ILE A 227 -12.65 4.06 28.26
N GLU A 228 -11.50 3.56 28.70
CA GLU A 228 -10.21 4.21 28.57
C GLU A 228 -9.17 3.12 28.27
N ILE A 229 -8.79 2.98 27.01
CA ILE A 229 -7.82 2.00 26.56
C ILE A 229 -6.46 2.68 26.49
N ILE A 230 -5.57 2.29 27.39
CA ILE A 230 -4.21 2.80 27.49
C ILE A 230 -3.26 1.74 26.93
N GLY A 231 -2.58 2.07 25.82
CA GLY A 231 -1.74 1.14 25.08
C GLY A 231 -0.52 0.60 25.84
N ALA A 232 0.00 -0.47 25.30
CA ALA A 232 1.17 -1.30 25.55
C ALA A 232 1.72 -1.37 26.97
N GLY A 233 1.45 -2.48 27.61
CA GLY A 233 1.98 -2.88 28.91
C GLY A 233 0.90 -3.20 29.93
N ALA A 234 -0.35 -2.92 29.64
CA ALA A 234 -1.48 -3.42 30.42
C ALA A 234 -1.75 -4.86 30.01
N GLN A 235 -1.19 -5.82 30.73
CA GLN A 235 -1.74 -7.17 30.65
C GLN A 235 -3.20 -7.10 31.12
N PRO A 236 -4.15 -7.76 30.42
CA PRO A 236 -5.54 -7.82 30.87
C PRO A 236 -5.61 -8.25 32.34
N GLY A 237 -6.21 -7.44 33.20
CA GLY A 237 -6.33 -7.70 34.62
C GLY A 237 -5.16 -7.27 35.51
N VAL A 238 -4.13 -6.61 34.98
CA VAL A 238 -3.06 -6.01 35.78
C VAL A 238 -3.12 -4.49 35.63
N ALA A 239 -3.48 -3.79 36.70
CA ALA A 239 -3.35 -2.34 36.74
C ALA A 239 -1.90 -1.94 36.40
N PRO A 240 -1.67 -0.91 35.57
CA PRO A 240 -0.33 -0.49 35.18
C PRO A 240 0.46 -0.12 36.44
N THR A 241 1.49 -0.90 36.75
CA THR A 241 2.32 -0.73 37.95
C THR A 241 3.41 0.31 37.82
N VAL A 242 3.56 0.92 36.63
CA VAL A 242 4.52 1.99 36.40
C VAL A 242 3.87 3.04 35.50
N PRO A 243 3.65 4.29 35.96
CA PRO A 243 3.40 5.40 35.05
C PRO A 243 4.62 5.57 34.16
N LEU A 244 4.48 5.41 32.85
CA LEU A 244 5.55 5.81 31.91
C LEU A 244 5.85 7.29 32.15
N PRO A 245 7.11 7.66 32.48
CA PRO A 245 7.47 9.06 32.62
C PRO A 245 7.32 9.71 31.24
N ASN A 246 6.39 10.63 31.11
CA ASN A 246 5.97 11.29 29.87
C ASN A 246 5.15 10.40 28.92
N GLY A 247 4.18 9.67 29.44
CA GLY A 247 3.25 8.88 28.62
C GLY A 247 2.54 9.77 27.63
N SER A 248 3.05 9.83 26.41
CA SER A 248 2.32 10.28 25.24
C SER A 248 1.33 9.16 24.95
N LEU A 249 0.07 9.39 25.30
CA LEU A 249 -1.04 8.53 24.94
C LEU A 249 -1.30 8.73 23.43
N HIS A 250 -0.55 8.08 22.58
CA HIS A 250 -0.75 8.13 21.14
C HIS A 250 -1.43 6.84 20.69
N GLY A 251 -2.72 6.71 20.95
CA GLY A 251 -3.53 5.61 20.49
C GLY A 251 -4.26 5.98 19.20
N ALA A 252 -3.67 5.69 18.04
CA ALA A 252 -4.47 5.50 16.85
C ALA A 252 -5.36 4.27 17.08
N ASN A 253 -6.65 4.38 16.77
CA ASN A 253 -7.61 3.33 17.07
C ASN A 253 -8.66 3.18 15.96
N THR A 254 -9.26 1.99 15.94
CA THR A 254 -10.35 1.60 15.07
C THR A 254 -11.43 0.95 15.90
N MET A 255 -12.65 0.98 15.40
CA MET A 255 -13.80 0.38 16.06
C MET A 255 -14.68 -0.35 15.04
N ALA A 256 -15.26 -1.49 15.44
CA ALA A 256 -16.40 -2.09 14.76
C ALA A 256 -17.42 -2.55 15.79
N PHE A 257 -18.67 -2.51 15.42
CA PHE A 257 -19.79 -2.93 16.26
C PHE A 257 -20.52 -4.09 15.59
N GLY A 258 -20.95 -5.07 16.38
CA GLY A 258 -21.71 -6.23 15.92
C GLY A 258 -21.95 -7.21 17.06
N ASP A 259 -22.91 -8.12 16.91
CA ASP A 259 -23.14 -9.24 17.82
C ASP A 259 -22.08 -10.32 17.52
N VAL A 260 -20.92 -10.24 18.20
CA VAL A 260 -19.80 -11.17 17.95
C VAL A 260 -19.69 -12.28 18.99
N ASP A 261 -20.46 -12.23 20.07
CA ASP A 261 -20.52 -13.36 21.01
C ASP A 261 -21.81 -14.19 20.85
N GLY A 262 -22.72 -13.76 19.98
CA GLY A 262 -23.92 -14.50 19.57
C GLY A 262 -25.03 -14.46 20.61
N ASP A 263 -25.03 -13.48 21.51
CA ASP A 263 -26.05 -13.36 22.57
C ASP A 263 -27.21 -12.41 22.17
N GLY A 264 -27.13 -11.73 21.02
CA GLY A 264 -28.15 -10.90 20.42
C GLY A 264 -28.09 -9.42 20.80
N ASP A 265 -26.96 -8.96 21.34
CA ASP A 265 -26.67 -7.55 21.56
C ASP A 265 -25.42 -7.08 20.79
N ILE A 266 -25.16 -5.78 20.78
CA ILE A 266 -24.08 -5.19 19.98
C ILE A 266 -22.82 -5.04 20.85
N ASP A 267 -21.76 -5.75 20.49
CA ASP A 267 -20.44 -5.68 21.08
C ASP A 267 -19.55 -4.64 20.39
N LEU A 268 -18.41 -4.34 21.02
CA LEU A 268 -17.36 -3.48 20.47
C LEU A 268 -16.07 -4.29 20.22
N LEU A 269 -15.64 -4.32 18.97
CA LEU A 269 -14.28 -4.69 18.58
C LEU A 269 -13.41 -3.44 18.51
N TRP A 270 -12.24 -3.47 19.16
CA TRP A 270 -11.30 -2.35 19.27
C TRP A 270 -9.91 -2.75 18.77
N GLY A 271 -9.42 -2.04 17.76
CA GLY A 271 -8.03 -2.10 17.30
C GLY A 271 -7.25 -0.90 17.80
N ASP A 272 -6.01 -1.11 18.22
CA ASP A 272 -5.15 -0.06 18.79
C ASP A 272 -3.72 -0.17 18.26
N PHE A 273 -3.05 0.98 18.09
CA PHE A 273 -1.66 1.05 17.63
C PHE A 273 -0.70 0.32 18.60
N PHE A 274 -1.00 0.33 19.89
CA PHE A 274 -0.19 -0.28 20.95
C PHE A 274 -0.74 -1.60 21.47
N GLU A 275 -1.66 -2.26 20.76
CA GLU A 275 -2.16 -3.61 21.07
C GLU A 275 -1.91 -4.56 19.89
N GLU A 276 -1.27 -5.70 20.16
CA GLU A 276 -0.97 -6.72 19.14
C GLU A 276 -2.24 -7.40 18.61
N GLY A 277 -3.24 -7.56 19.47
CA GLY A 277 -4.49 -8.24 19.16
C GLY A 277 -5.60 -7.29 18.74
N LEU A 278 -6.71 -7.86 18.34
CA LEU A 278 -8.00 -7.19 18.33
C LEU A 278 -8.64 -7.41 19.69
N LEU A 279 -9.22 -6.38 20.30
CA LEU A 279 -9.88 -6.48 21.60
C LEU A 279 -11.40 -6.56 21.43
N LEU A 280 -12.03 -7.47 22.14
CA LEU A 280 -13.47 -7.54 22.32
C LEU A 280 -13.85 -6.93 23.66
N ILE A 281 -14.80 -6.01 23.66
CA ILE A 281 -15.50 -5.46 24.82
C ILE A 281 -16.95 -5.88 24.67
N ALA A 282 -17.31 -6.99 25.31
CA ALA A 282 -18.66 -7.54 25.23
C ALA A 282 -19.66 -6.63 25.93
N ASN A 283 -20.80 -6.42 25.30
CA ASN A 283 -21.99 -5.84 25.92
C ASN A 283 -22.59 -6.87 26.89
N THR A 284 -23.20 -6.43 27.93
CA THR A 284 -23.82 -7.32 28.93
C THR A 284 -25.32 -7.04 29.15
N ASP A 285 -25.82 -6.05 28.42
CA ASP A 285 -27.23 -5.60 28.50
C ASP A 285 -27.83 -5.52 27.10
N ARG A 286 -29.08 -5.93 26.99
CA ARG A 286 -29.82 -5.90 25.72
C ARG A 286 -30.61 -4.62 25.52
N CYS A 287 -30.83 -4.24 24.26
CA CYS A 287 -31.65 -3.12 23.86
C CYS A 287 -32.96 -3.00 24.66
N PRO A 288 -33.33 -1.78 25.09
CA PRO A 288 -32.70 -0.47 24.81
C PRO A 288 -31.55 -0.11 25.77
N SER A 289 -31.14 -0.99 26.64
CA SER A 289 -29.98 -0.81 27.52
C SER A 289 -28.71 -1.36 26.87
N PHE A 290 -27.59 -0.81 27.26
CA PHE A 290 -26.26 -1.34 26.90
C PHE A 290 -25.30 -1.18 28.08
N SER A 291 -24.29 -2.05 28.17
CA SER A 291 -23.23 -1.95 29.17
C SER A 291 -21.95 -2.58 28.62
N LEU A 292 -21.07 -1.77 28.08
CA LEU A 292 -19.76 -2.15 27.53
C LEU A 292 -18.64 -1.95 28.57
N ARG A 293 -18.89 -2.41 29.79
CA ARG A 293 -17.96 -2.31 30.93
C ARG A 293 -17.23 -3.59 31.24
N SER A 294 -17.35 -4.60 30.39
CA SER A 294 -16.59 -5.84 30.51
C SER A 294 -15.08 -5.55 30.36
N THR A 295 -14.26 -6.39 31.00
CA THR A 295 -12.81 -6.30 30.80
C THR A 295 -12.49 -6.69 29.36
N PRO A 296 -11.77 -5.84 28.59
CA PRO A 296 -11.38 -6.18 27.24
C PRO A 296 -10.61 -7.49 27.19
N VAL A 297 -10.95 -8.36 26.24
CA VAL A 297 -10.25 -9.62 25.98
C VAL A 297 -9.77 -9.66 24.54
N ARG A 298 -8.67 -10.36 24.27
CA ARG A 298 -8.19 -10.54 22.90
C ARG A 298 -9.12 -11.43 22.10
N PHE A 299 -9.35 -11.07 20.86
CA PHE A 299 -10.25 -11.75 19.93
C PHE A 299 -9.48 -12.41 18.78
N PRO A 300 -9.93 -13.60 18.30
CA PRO A 300 -10.92 -14.50 18.91
C PRO A 300 -10.51 -14.99 20.30
N VAL A 301 -11.48 -15.19 21.20
CA VAL A 301 -11.17 -15.46 22.62
C VAL A 301 -10.39 -16.77 22.82
N ALA A 302 -10.68 -17.79 22.00
CA ALA A 302 -10.05 -19.10 22.12
C ALA A 302 -8.64 -19.15 21.50
N ASP A 303 -8.42 -18.43 20.39
CA ASP A 303 -7.16 -18.39 19.65
C ASP A 303 -6.91 -16.97 19.14
N PRO A 304 -6.41 -16.07 19.99
CA PRO A 304 -6.24 -14.66 19.64
C PRO A 304 -5.26 -14.44 18.48
N VAL A 305 -5.68 -13.63 17.49
CA VAL A 305 -4.77 -13.14 16.44
C VAL A 305 -3.78 -12.16 17.04
N LEU A 306 -2.48 -12.38 16.79
CA LEU A 306 -1.41 -11.46 17.16
C LEU A 306 -0.75 -10.90 15.90
N THR A 307 -0.84 -9.60 15.72
CA THR A 307 -0.40 -8.86 14.52
C THR A 307 0.73 -7.89 14.84
N SER A 308 1.04 -7.01 13.90
CA SER A 308 1.89 -5.84 14.16
C SER A 308 1.18 -4.71 14.91
N GLY A 309 -0.11 -4.85 15.19
CA GLY A 309 -0.95 -3.86 15.85
C GLY A 309 -1.76 -2.99 14.90
N TYR A 310 -2.62 -2.13 15.44
CA TYR A 310 -3.51 -1.25 14.72
C TYR A 310 -4.41 -2.00 13.73
N ASN A 311 -5.20 -2.91 14.28
CA ASN A 311 -6.11 -3.77 13.56
C ASN A 311 -7.40 -3.03 13.21
N ALA A 312 -7.87 -3.13 11.96
CA ALA A 312 -9.09 -2.47 11.47
C ALA A 312 -10.17 -3.52 11.18
N PRO A 313 -11.07 -3.78 12.13
CA PRO A 313 -12.15 -4.75 11.94
C PRO A 313 -13.35 -4.17 11.20
N THR A 314 -14.09 -5.05 10.53
CA THR A 314 -15.46 -4.88 10.07
C THR A 314 -16.23 -6.17 10.32
N VAL A 315 -17.52 -6.08 10.60
CA VAL A 315 -18.40 -7.21 10.98
C VAL A 315 -19.50 -7.35 9.93
N GLY A 316 -19.77 -8.55 9.50
CA GLY A 316 -20.84 -8.88 8.55
C GLY A 316 -20.94 -10.37 8.31
N ASP A 317 -22.07 -10.84 7.82
CA ASP A 317 -22.32 -12.21 7.39
C ASP A 317 -21.71 -12.38 5.97
N ILE A 318 -20.62 -13.13 5.84
CA ILE A 318 -19.89 -13.28 4.58
C ILE A 318 -20.31 -14.53 3.82
N ASP A 319 -20.63 -15.61 4.54
CA ASP A 319 -20.93 -16.89 3.92
C ASP A 319 -22.45 -17.17 3.80
N GLY A 320 -23.29 -16.23 4.31
CA GLY A 320 -24.74 -16.28 4.18
C GLY A 320 -25.41 -17.24 5.16
N ASP A 321 -24.75 -17.63 6.24
CA ASP A 321 -25.29 -18.56 7.24
C ASP A 321 -26.09 -17.86 8.36
N GLY A 322 -26.02 -16.53 8.40
CA GLY A 322 -26.81 -15.66 9.29
C GLY A 322 -26.11 -15.34 10.60
N ASP A 323 -24.87 -15.74 10.80
CA ASP A 323 -24.06 -15.29 11.93
C ASP A 323 -23.04 -14.20 11.51
N ALA A 324 -22.36 -13.60 12.47
CA ALA A 324 -21.51 -12.45 12.22
C ALA A 324 -20.05 -12.86 12.09
N ASP A 325 -19.50 -12.75 10.88
CA ASP A 325 -18.07 -12.88 10.60
C ASP A 325 -17.30 -11.59 10.84
N VAL A 326 -15.99 -11.71 10.95
CA VAL A 326 -15.10 -10.56 11.11
C VAL A 326 -14.03 -10.55 10.02
N VAL A 327 -14.03 -9.52 9.19
CA VAL A 327 -12.88 -9.18 8.34
C VAL A 327 -12.02 -8.15 9.06
N MET A 328 -10.71 -8.38 9.06
CA MET A 328 -9.77 -7.50 9.76
C MET A 328 -8.57 -7.19 8.89
N GLY A 329 -8.37 -5.91 8.60
CA GLY A 329 -7.12 -5.41 8.01
C GLY A 329 -6.11 -5.05 9.10
N VAL A 330 -4.82 -5.22 8.82
CA VAL A 330 -3.73 -4.83 9.72
C VAL A 330 -3.03 -3.61 9.15
N ILE A 331 -3.23 -2.46 9.80
CA ILE A 331 -2.65 -1.19 9.35
C ILE A 331 -1.18 -1.06 9.78
N GLY A 332 -0.78 -1.74 10.87
CA GLY A 332 0.57 -1.73 11.39
C GLY A 332 0.77 -0.74 12.54
N GLY A 333 1.09 -1.27 13.71
CA GLY A 333 1.26 -0.54 14.97
C GLY A 333 2.69 -0.59 15.52
N ALA A 334 2.79 -0.67 16.83
CA ALA A 334 4.06 -0.57 17.55
C ALA A 334 4.88 -1.88 17.59
N PHE A 335 4.38 -2.97 17.00
CA PHE A 335 4.98 -4.29 17.10
C PHE A 335 5.71 -4.70 15.83
N ASN A 336 6.27 -5.93 15.82
CA ASN A 336 7.09 -6.40 14.72
C ASN A 336 6.31 -6.42 13.38
N PRO A 337 6.68 -5.59 12.39
CA PRO A 337 5.98 -5.51 11.12
C PRO A 337 6.06 -6.80 10.28
N SER A 338 7.08 -7.65 10.48
CA SER A 338 7.21 -8.92 9.73
C SER A 338 6.10 -9.92 10.03
N ARG A 339 5.34 -9.76 11.13
CA ARG A 339 4.24 -10.67 11.47
C ARG A 339 3.10 -10.62 10.46
N THR A 340 2.87 -9.46 9.86
CA THR A 340 1.71 -9.21 9.02
C THR A 340 2.06 -8.46 7.73
N SER A 341 3.30 -8.58 7.26
CA SER A 341 3.72 -7.92 6.02
C SER A 341 3.09 -8.50 4.77
N ILE A 342 2.62 -9.75 4.81
CA ILE A 342 1.89 -10.43 3.74
C ILE A 342 0.58 -11.08 4.24
N ASP A 343 0.42 -11.22 5.54
CA ASP A 343 -0.74 -11.79 6.22
C ASP A 343 -1.45 -10.66 6.95
N ASN A 344 -2.16 -9.81 6.21
CA ASN A 344 -2.66 -8.54 6.72
C ASN A 344 -4.15 -8.28 6.42
N LEU A 345 -4.84 -9.24 5.78
CA LEU A 345 -6.28 -9.16 5.53
C LEU A 345 -6.94 -10.48 5.94
N TYR A 346 -7.40 -10.53 7.17
CA TYR A 346 -7.93 -11.72 7.84
C TYR A 346 -9.42 -11.88 7.60
N LEU A 347 -9.86 -13.14 7.48
CA LEU A 347 -11.24 -13.56 7.69
C LEU A 347 -11.28 -14.47 8.91
N MET A 348 -12.13 -14.13 9.86
CA MET A 348 -12.47 -14.91 11.02
C MET A 348 -13.96 -15.27 10.93
N GLU A 349 -14.24 -16.55 10.69
CA GLU A 349 -15.60 -17.06 10.54
C GLU A 349 -16.14 -17.51 11.88
N GLN A 350 -17.37 -17.18 12.17
CA GLN A 350 -18.09 -17.69 13.33
C GLN A 350 -18.60 -19.11 12.99
N SER A 351 -18.34 -20.08 13.84
CA SER A 351 -18.75 -21.48 13.68
C SER A 351 -19.84 -21.89 14.65
N ALA A 352 -20.05 -21.10 15.66
CA ALA A 352 -21.13 -21.15 16.66
C ALA A 352 -21.08 -19.84 17.45
N PRO A 353 -22.16 -19.43 18.14
CA PRO A 353 -22.20 -18.20 18.92
C PRO A 353 -20.94 -17.95 19.74
N GLY A 354 -20.22 -16.86 19.46
CA GLY A 354 -18.97 -16.49 20.12
C GLY A 354 -17.75 -17.37 19.81
N SER A 355 -17.87 -18.34 18.91
CA SER A 355 -16.80 -19.27 18.58
C SER A 355 -16.26 -19.04 17.16
N TYR A 356 -15.11 -18.42 17.07
CA TYR A 356 -14.47 -18.04 15.80
C TYR A 356 -13.28 -18.93 15.47
N ARG A 357 -13.07 -19.14 14.17
CA ARG A 357 -11.83 -19.69 13.60
C ARG A 357 -11.22 -18.69 12.61
N ILE A 358 -9.91 -18.64 12.54
CA ILE A 358 -9.23 -17.91 11.47
C ILE A 358 -9.35 -18.75 10.21
N ALA A 359 -10.17 -18.33 9.26
CA ALA A 359 -10.35 -19.01 7.99
C ALA A 359 -9.14 -18.75 7.09
N THR A 360 -8.67 -17.50 7.03
CA THR A 360 -7.48 -17.10 6.27
C THR A 360 -6.90 -15.80 6.83
N SER A 361 -5.60 -15.57 6.62
CA SER A 361 -4.91 -14.30 6.81
C SER A 361 -4.71 -13.52 5.52
N ARG A 362 -5.15 -14.10 4.38
CA ARG A 362 -5.06 -13.54 3.02
C ARG A 362 -6.40 -13.68 2.31
N LEU A 363 -7.38 -12.89 2.74
CA LEU A 363 -8.75 -12.96 2.20
C LEU A 363 -8.79 -12.76 0.69
N ILE A 364 -7.95 -11.87 0.17
CA ILE A 364 -7.75 -11.64 -1.26
C ILE A 364 -6.34 -12.11 -1.65
N PRO A 365 -6.19 -13.36 -2.17
CA PRO A 365 -4.89 -13.84 -2.61
C PRO A 365 -4.38 -13.07 -3.83
N THR A 366 -3.15 -12.56 -3.73
CA THR A 366 -2.42 -11.86 -4.80
C THR A 366 -0.93 -12.13 -4.67
N ILE A 367 -0.13 -11.79 -5.68
CA ILE A 367 1.32 -11.73 -5.50
C ILE A 367 1.61 -10.64 -4.47
N ASP A 368 2.29 -11.03 -3.39
CA ASP A 368 2.71 -10.13 -2.34
C ASP A 368 4.01 -10.63 -1.72
N VAL A 369 5.07 -9.83 -1.83
CA VAL A 369 6.39 -10.12 -1.27
C VAL A 369 6.68 -9.30 0.01
N GLY A 370 5.67 -8.64 0.54
CA GLY A 370 5.66 -7.95 1.83
C GLY A 370 5.87 -6.44 1.77
N SER A 371 6.74 -5.92 0.93
CA SER A 371 6.95 -4.47 0.80
C SER A 371 7.84 -4.11 -0.37
N GLU A 372 7.52 -3.02 -1.06
CA GLU A 372 8.31 -2.42 -2.13
C GLU A 372 8.78 -3.46 -3.17
N ALA A 373 7.85 -4.12 -3.86
CA ALA A 373 8.16 -5.11 -4.88
C ALA A 373 8.99 -4.52 -6.03
N LYS A 374 10.05 -5.22 -6.42
CA LYS A 374 10.94 -4.84 -7.52
C LYS A 374 11.13 -6.04 -8.46
N PRO A 375 10.26 -6.16 -9.47
CA PRO A 375 10.31 -7.28 -10.40
C PRO A 375 11.42 -7.14 -11.43
N THR A 376 11.92 -8.27 -11.91
CA THR A 376 12.70 -8.40 -13.13
C THR A 376 12.29 -9.67 -13.86
N LEU A 377 12.34 -9.63 -15.18
CA LEU A 377 12.08 -10.77 -16.06
C LEU A 377 13.39 -11.26 -16.67
N GLY A 378 13.54 -12.57 -16.82
CA GLY A 378 14.68 -13.21 -17.48
C GLY A 378 14.61 -14.72 -17.37
N ASP A 379 15.26 -15.43 -18.26
CA ASP A 379 15.39 -16.89 -18.25
C ASP A 379 16.37 -17.29 -17.13
N LEU A 380 15.83 -17.65 -15.95
CA LEU A 380 16.63 -17.93 -14.76
C LEU A 380 17.11 -19.38 -14.68
N ASP A 381 16.40 -20.32 -15.31
CA ASP A 381 16.74 -21.76 -15.30
C ASP A 381 17.25 -22.29 -16.64
N GLY A 382 17.25 -21.48 -17.69
CA GLY A 382 17.85 -21.78 -18.97
C GLY A 382 16.99 -22.64 -19.89
N ASP A 383 15.69 -22.60 -19.72
CA ASP A 383 14.74 -23.37 -20.55
C ASP A 383 14.24 -22.58 -21.77
N GLY A 384 14.51 -21.27 -21.82
CA GLY A 384 14.27 -20.40 -22.96
C GLY A 384 12.99 -19.57 -22.87
N ASP A 385 12.31 -19.58 -21.72
CA ASP A 385 11.20 -18.68 -21.45
C ASP A 385 11.53 -17.67 -20.31
N LEU A 386 10.67 -16.67 -20.10
CA LEU A 386 10.91 -15.64 -19.11
C LEU A 386 10.32 -16.01 -17.76
N ASP A 387 11.17 -16.14 -16.77
CA ASP A 387 10.82 -16.21 -15.36
C ASP A 387 10.61 -14.82 -14.77
N LEU A 388 9.94 -14.77 -13.60
CA LEU A 388 9.76 -13.58 -12.82
C LEU A 388 10.52 -13.70 -11.49
N LEU A 389 11.44 -12.79 -11.23
CA LEU A 389 12.13 -12.65 -9.96
C LEU A 389 11.73 -11.33 -9.30
N VAL A 390 11.27 -11.38 -8.04
CA VAL A 390 10.78 -10.19 -7.33
C VAL A 390 11.63 -9.95 -6.09
N GLY A 391 12.32 -8.82 -6.06
CA GLY A 391 12.97 -8.32 -4.86
C GLY A 391 12.02 -7.54 -3.97
N ASN A 392 12.32 -7.46 -2.68
CA ASN A 392 11.57 -6.66 -1.73
C ASN A 392 12.49 -5.75 -0.89
N LYS A 393 11.87 -4.91 -0.06
CA LYS A 393 12.61 -4.08 0.89
C LYS A 393 12.99 -4.87 2.14
N LEU A 394 12.07 -5.65 2.68
CA LEU A 394 12.20 -6.41 3.90
C LEU A 394 11.61 -7.80 3.72
N ALA A 395 12.29 -8.80 4.26
CA ALA A 395 11.80 -10.16 4.29
C ALA A 395 10.54 -10.29 5.14
N THR A 396 9.65 -11.17 4.72
CA THR A 396 8.39 -11.46 5.44
C THR A 396 8.61 -12.26 6.73
N ASP A 397 9.78 -12.88 6.89
CA ASP A 397 10.17 -13.69 8.06
C ASP A 397 11.13 -12.98 9.02
N ASP A 398 11.74 -11.86 8.59
CA ASP A 398 12.54 -10.99 9.44
C ASP A 398 12.43 -9.53 8.97
N ASN A 399 12.79 -8.56 9.78
CA ASN A 399 12.79 -7.14 9.43
C ASN A 399 14.21 -6.56 9.31
N THR A 400 15.20 -7.39 9.00
CA THR A 400 16.62 -7.02 8.94
C THR A 400 17.26 -7.23 7.59
N THR A 401 16.65 -8.03 6.70
CA THR A 401 17.16 -8.34 5.37
C THR A 401 16.08 -8.27 4.31
N ALA A 402 16.47 -8.09 3.05
CA ALA A 402 15.60 -8.27 1.89
C ALA A 402 15.67 -9.71 1.36
N THR A 403 14.72 -10.09 0.52
CA THR A 403 14.65 -11.39 -0.16
C THR A 403 14.40 -11.22 -1.65
N LEU A 404 14.64 -12.31 -2.37
CA LEU A 404 14.29 -12.47 -3.78
C LEU A 404 13.35 -13.66 -3.91
N THR A 405 12.12 -13.42 -4.33
CA THR A 405 11.11 -14.47 -4.57
C THR A 405 11.11 -14.84 -6.05
N TRP A 406 11.29 -16.12 -6.33
CA TRP A 406 11.31 -16.66 -7.69
C TRP A 406 9.96 -17.26 -8.05
N PHE A 407 9.43 -16.84 -9.18
CA PHE A 407 8.28 -17.40 -9.87
C PHE A 407 8.78 -17.96 -11.21
N GLU A 408 8.94 -19.28 -11.29
CA GLU A 408 9.31 -19.99 -12.51
C GLU A 408 8.15 -19.99 -13.49
N ASN A 409 8.41 -19.71 -14.75
CA ASN A 409 7.45 -19.95 -15.81
C ASN A 409 7.41 -21.46 -16.13
N THR A 410 6.42 -22.16 -15.62
CA THR A 410 6.20 -23.60 -15.87
C THR A 410 5.31 -23.86 -17.07
N GLY A 411 4.96 -22.82 -17.81
CA GLY A 411 4.18 -22.87 -19.03
C GLY A 411 5.06 -22.95 -20.27
N THR A 412 4.99 -21.93 -21.10
CA THR A 412 5.83 -21.74 -22.30
C THR A 412 6.01 -20.25 -22.55
N ALA A 413 7.00 -19.86 -23.34
CA ALA A 413 7.23 -18.46 -23.73
C ALA A 413 5.99 -17.77 -24.34
N ALA A 414 5.05 -18.52 -24.95
CA ALA A 414 3.81 -17.97 -25.53
C ALA A 414 2.57 -18.18 -24.66
N SER A 415 2.68 -18.88 -23.54
CA SER A 415 1.57 -19.14 -22.60
C SER A 415 2.15 -19.38 -21.21
N PRO A 416 2.60 -18.31 -20.54
CA PRO A 416 3.28 -18.42 -19.27
C PRO A 416 2.34 -18.86 -18.15
N VAL A 417 2.89 -19.63 -17.20
CA VAL A 417 2.27 -19.98 -15.93
C VAL A 417 3.32 -19.76 -14.84
N PHE A 418 3.23 -18.68 -14.13
CA PHE A 418 4.19 -18.37 -13.07
C PHE A 418 3.92 -19.19 -11.81
N THR A 419 4.83 -20.08 -11.46
CA THR A 419 4.73 -20.93 -10.26
C THR A 419 5.73 -20.46 -9.20
N GLU A 420 5.27 -20.11 -8.03
CA GLU A 420 6.13 -19.67 -6.93
C GLU A 420 7.03 -20.80 -6.44
N ARG A 421 8.34 -20.64 -6.60
CA ARG A 421 9.38 -21.59 -6.15
C ARG A 421 9.96 -21.23 -4.79
N GLY A 422 9.59 -20.06 -4.25
CA GLY A 422 10.05 -19.54 -2.97
C GLY A 422 11.27 -18.64 -3.10
N LEU A 423 12.07 -18.57 -2.04
CA LEU A 423 13.14 -17.59 -1.90
C LEU A 423 14.46 -18.10 -2.45
N LEU A 424 15.18 -17.28 -3.22
CA LEU A 424 16.58 -17.54 -3.51
C LEU A 424 17.44 -17.45 -2.23
N PRO A 425 18.55 -18.24 -2.12
CA PRO A 425 19.39 -18.25 -0.93
C PRO A 425 20.33 -17.03 -0.87
N ILE A 426 19.80 -15.84 -1.15
CA ILE A 426 20.52 -14.57 -1.18
C ILE A 426 19.90 -13.66 -0.13
N ARG A 427 20.67 -13.32 0.90
CA ARG A 427 20.27 -12.40 1.98
C ARG A 427 21.47 -11.56 2.41
N GLY A 428 21.26 -10.42 3.00
CA GLY A 428 22.37 -9.64 3.58
C GLY A 428 22.09 -8.18 3.88
N THR A 429 21.18 -7.53 3.18
CA THR A 429 20.84 -6.10 3.39
C THR A 429 19.42 -5.83 2.97
N PHE A 430 18.98 -4.57 3.08
CA PHE A 430 17.64 -4.13 2.72
C PHE A 430 17.49 -3.83 1.23
N SER A 431 16.25 -3.85 0.74
CA SER A 431 15.80 -3.26 -0.52
C SER A 431 16.55 -3.79 -1.73
N TYR A 432 16.32 -5.06 -2.08
CA TYR A 432 16.88 -5.66 -3.28
C TYR A 432 16.14 -5.23 -4.54
N SER A 433 16.91 -4.76 -5.53
CA SER A 433 16.45 -4.46 -6.89
C SER A 433 17.26 -5.33 -7.85
N PRO A 434 16.74 -6.52 -8.25
CA PRO A 434 17.48 -7.46 -9.07
C PRO A 434 17.36 -7.13 -10.57
N VAL A 435 18.39 -7.52 -11.33
CA VAL A 435 18.40 -7.67 -12.80
C VAL A 435 18.99 -9.03 -13.11
N ILE A 436 18.31 -9.80 -13.98
CA ILE A 436 18.80 -11.07 -14.52
C ILE A 436 19.53 -10.76 -15.82
N THR A 437 20.78 -11.18 -15.97
CA THR A 437 21.60 -10.96 -17.18
C THR A 437 22.79 -11.92 -17.19
N ASP A 438 23.34 -12.26 -18.33
CA ASP A 438 24.64 -12.92 -18.45
C ASP A 438 25.73 -11.83 -18.49
N LEU A 439 26.29 -11.49 -17.33
CA LEU A 439 27.22 -10.37 -17.22
C LEU A 439 28.66 -10.74 -17.57
N ASP A 440 29.04 -12.02 -17.48
CA ASP A 440 30.40 -12.50 -17.77
C ASP A 440 30.50 -13.32 -19.10
N GLY A 441 29.39 -13.44 -19.84
CA GLY A 441 29.35 -14.08 -21.13
C GLY A 441 29.54 -15.60 -21.10
N ASP A 442 29.23 -16.25 -19.94
CA ASP A 442 29.35 -17.71 -19.80
C ASP A 442 28.08 -18.49 -20.20
N ALA A 443 27.08 -17.78 -20.74
CA ALA A 443 25.78 -18.26 -21.18
C ALA A 443 24.91 -18.81 -20.04
N LYS A 444 25.12 -18.34 -18.81
CA LYS A 444 24.25 -18.59 -17.67
C LYS A 444 23.75 -17.27 -17.08
N PRO A 445 22.56 -17.26 -16.51
CA PRO A 445 22.08 -16.04 -15.87
C PRO A 445 22.91 -15.70 -14.64
N ASP A 446 23.30 -14.43 -14.53
CA ASP A 446 23.85 -13.78 -13.35
C ASP A 446 22.80 -12.86 -12.75
N LEU A 447 23.05 -12.36 -11.53
CA LEU A 447 22.23 -11.35 -10.88
C LEU A 447 23.05 -10.10 -10.58
N VAL A 448 22.55 -8.97 -11.06
CA VAL A 448 23.02 -7.64 -10.69
C VAL A 448 22.00 -7.06 -9.72
N ILE A 449 22.39 -6.86 -8.44
CA ILE A 449 21.44 -6.53 -7.38
C ILE A 449 21.77 -5.17 -6.78
N GLY A 450 20.87 -4.20 -6.99
CA GLY A 450 20.89 -2.95 -6.25
C GLY A 450 20.43 -3.14 -4.82
N THR A 451 20.96 -2.33 -3.89
CA THR A 451 20.69 -2.45 -2.47
C THR A 451 20.31 -1.09 -1.86
N TRP A 452 19.78 -1.11 -0.64
CA TRP A 452 19.38 0.10 0.08
C TRP A 452 20.51 1.12 0.26
N ASN A 453 21.73 0.66 0.45
CA ASN A 453 22.90 1.53 0.51
C ASN A 453 23.31 1.99 -0.92
N ASP A 454 24.50 2.51 -1.04
CA ASP A 454 25.04 3.09 -2.27
C ASP A 454 25.64 2.06 -3.25
N ARG A 455 25.32 0.76 -3.12
CA ARG A 455 26.06 -0.32 -3.81
C ARG A 455 25.16 -1.15 -4.71
N VAL A 456 25.77 -1.59 -5.81
CA VAL A 456 25.26 -2.65 -6.69
C VAL A 456 26.16 -3.87 -6.51
N GLN A 457 25.55 -5.03 -6.30
CA GLN A 457 26.25 -6.32 -6.13
C GLN A 457 26.20 -7.11 -7.42
N TRP A 458 27.21 -7.96 -7.64
CA TRP A 458 27.23 -8.96 -8.71
C TRP A 458 27.30 -10.36 -8.12
N TRP A 459 26.36 -11.20 -8.53
CA TRP A 459 26.27 -12.60 -8.16
C TRP A 459 26.27 -13.44 -9.43
N THR A 460 27.16 -14.44 -9.52
CA THR A 460 27.23 -15.34 -10.66
C THR A 460 26.65 -16.71 -10.34
N ASN A 461 26.12 -17.39 -11.37
CA ASN A 461 25.65 -18.75 -11.27
C ASN A 461 26.80 -19.75 -11.49
N ARG A 462 27.32 -20.35 -10.41
CA ARG A 462 28.35 -21.40 -10.46
C ARG A 462 27.80 -22.81 -10.72
N GLY A 463 26.48 -22.96 -10.76
CA GLY A 463 25.79 -24.19 -11.12
C GLY A 463 25.60 -24.35 -12.62
N THR A 464 24.51 -25.00 -12.98
CA THR A 464 23.96 -25.00 -14.34
C THR A 464 22.81 -24.00 -14.41
N ALA A 465 22.34 -23.63 -15.60
CA ALA A 465 21.14 -22.82 -15.73
C ALA A 465 19.96 -23.50 -15.00
N ALA A 466 19.66 -24.77 -15.29
CA ALA A 466 18.58 -25.53 -14.64
C ALA A 466 18.77 -25.84 -13.14
N ALA A 467 19.94 -25.57 -12.55
CA ALA A 467 20.23 -25.75 -11.13
C ALA A 467 21.22 -24.70 -10.64
N PRO A 468 20.78 -23.45 -10.52
CA PRO A 468 21.65 -22.31 -10.20
C PRO A 468 22.25 -22.42 -8.80
N GLN A 469 23.53 -22.07 -8.69
CA GLN A 469 24.26 -21.94 -7.43
C GLN A 469 24.88 -20.56 -7.34
N TRP A 470 24.22 -19.68 -6.62
CA TRP A 470 24.58 -18.28 -6.55
C TRP A 470 25.81 -18.03 -5.69
N GLN A 471 26.78 -17.32 -6.25
CA GLN A 471 27.99 -16.88 -5.54
C GLN A 471 28.22 -15.39 -5.77
N MET A 472 28.33 -14.63 -4.69
CA MET A 472 28.73 -13.22 -4.78
C MET A 472 30.16 -13.11 -5.32
N VAL A 473 30.34 -12.41 -6.42
CA VAL A 473 31.62 -12.09 -7.05
C VAL A 473 32.11 -10.74 -6.56
N ASP A 474 31.24 -9.75 -6.57
CA ASP A 474 31.56 -8.40 -6.12
C ASP A 474 30.40 -7.81 -5.29
N SER A 475 30.73 -7.34 -4.10
CA SER A 475 29.77 -6.69 -3.21
C SER A 475 29.58 -5.20 -3.49
N ALA A 476 30.36 -4.65 -4.43
CA ALA A 476 30.35 -3.24 -4.80
C ALA A 476 30.80 -3.06 -6.27
N LEU A 477 30.17 -3.81 -7.19
CA LEU A 477 30.42 -3.73 -8.64
C LEU A 477 30.50 -2.28 -9.11
N VAL A 478 29.55 -1.47 -8.62
CA VAL A 478 29.62 0.00 -8.64
C VAL A 478 29.16 0.55 -7.29
N THR A 479 29.61 1.77 -6.98
CA THR A 479 29.19 2.51 -5.80
C THR A 479 28.70 3.88 -6.26
N LEU A 480 27.49 4.26 -5.84
CA LEU A 480 26.92 5.57 -6.13
C LEU A 480 27.77 6.67 -5.48
N THR A 481 27.96 7.76 -6.16
CA THR A 481 28.64 8.94 -5.61
C THR A 481 27.75 9.74 -4.65
N ARG A 482 26.43 9.60 -4.83
CA ARG A 482 25.36 10.22 -4.03
C ARG A 482 24.16 9.29 -3.99
N GLY A 483 23.28 9.49 -3.01
CA GLY A 483 22.04 8.75 -2.90
C GLY A 483 22.15 7.39 -2.24
N SER A 484 21.07 6.64 -2.36
CA SER A 484 20.86 5.29 -1.81
C SER A 484 19.75 4.59 -2.60
N ASN A 485 19.36 3.39 -2.22
CA ASN A 485 18.33 2.62 -2.93
C ASN A 485 18.68 2.43 -4.41
N ALA A 486 19.88 1.89 -4.64
CA ALA A 486 20.37 1.61 -5.99
C ALA A 486 19.38 0.70 -6.75
N ALA A 487 19.02 1.10 -7.97
CA ALA A 487 18.15 0.33 -8.87
C ALA A 487 18.87 0.19 -10.22
N PRO A 488 19.54 -0.95 -10.48
CA PRO A 488 20.29 -1.17 -11.70
C PRO A 488 19.38 -1.49 -12.91
N ALA A 489 19.85 -1.13 -14.10
CA ALA A 489 19.38 -1.63 -15.40
C ALA A 489 20.58 -1.83 -16.30
N VAL A 490 20.63 -2.94 -17.03
CA VAL A 490 21.81 -3.39 -17.78
C VAL A 490 21.44 -3.63 -19.24
N ALA A 491 22.18 -3.04 -20.17
CA ALA A 491 22.06 -3.29 -21.60
C ALA A 491 23.29 -2.74 -22.36
N ASP A 492 23.51 -3.20 -23.59
CA ASP A 492 24.46 -2.57 -24.53
C ASP A 492 23.85 -1.25 -25.04
N LEU A 493 24.23 -0.12 -24.42
CA LEU A 493 23.61 1.18 -24.68
C LEU A 493 24.19 1.91 -25.89
N ASP A 494 25.42 1.60 -26.31
CA ASP A 494 26.10 2.27 -27.42
C ASP A 494 26.40 1.33 -28.60
N GLY A 495 26.03 0.06 -28.55
CA GLY A 495 26.16 -0.89 -29.63
C GLY A 495 27.60 -1.36 -29.86
N ASP A 496 28.45 -1.34 -28.83
CA ASP A 496 29.84 -1.79 -28.93
C ASP A 496 30.03 -3.28 -28.57
N GLY A 497 28.95 -3.92 -28.11
CA GLY A 497 28.86 -5.35 -27.83
C GLY A 497 29.18 -5.74 -26.41
N ASP A 498 29.38 -4.78 -25.49
CA ASP A 498 29.43 -5.04 -24.06
C ASP A 498 28.28 -4.36 -23.30
N LEU A 499 28.00 -4.83 -22.10
CA LEU A 499 26.85 -4.37 -21.32
C LEU A 499 27.24 -3.16 -20.47
N ASP A 500 26.53 -2.05 -20.64
CA ASP A 500 26.59 -0.85 -19.80
C ASP A 500 25.58 -0.92 -18.65
N LEU A 501 25.70 0.02 -17.69
CA LEU A 501 24.87 0.04 -16.50
C LEU A 501 24.28 1.43 -16.24
N LEU A 502 22.95 1.50 -16.15
CA LEU A 502 22.25 2.61 -15.52
C LEU A 502 21.93 2.26 -14.08
N VAL A 503 22.02 3.23 -13.16
CA VAL A 503 21.61 3.03 -11.77
C VAL A 503 20.76 4.21 -11.33
N GLY A 504 19.48 3.92 -11.08
CA GLY A 504 18.57 4.83 -10.42
C GLY A 504 18.87 4.92 -8.92
N GLU A 505 18.44 6.00 -8.28
CA GLU A 505 18.72 6.23 -6.86
C GLU A 505 17.67 7.12 -6.17
N SER A 506 17.84 7.36 -4.86
CA SER A 506 16.85 7.99 -3.97
C SER A 506 16.47 9.44 -4.32
N SER A 507 17.33 10.21 -4.99
CA SER A 507 17.00 11.59 -5.39
C SER A 507 16.19 11.69 -6.67
N GLY A 508 16.01 10.55 -7.38
CA GLY A 508 15.28 10.50 -8.65
C GLY A 508 16.16 10.67 -9.88
N GLN A 509 17.47 10.84 -9.69
CA GLN A 509 18.46 10.90 -10.78
C GLN A 509 18.85 9.51 -11.25
N VAL A 510 19.49 9.41 -12.42
CA VAL A 510 20.01 8.17 -12.99
C VAL A 510 21.49 8.33 -13.31
N ASN A 511 22.29 7.45 -12.72
CA ASN A 511 23.73 7.40 -12.94
C ASN A 511 24.03 6.51 -14.15
N LEU A 512 25.00 6.90 -14.97
CA LEU A 512 25.51 6.10 -16.08
C LEU A 512 26.92 5.62 -15.78
N TYR A 513 27.13 4.32 -15.85
CA TYR A 513 28.42 3.67 -15.83
C TYR A 513 28.63 2.95 -17.15
N ARG A 514 29.75 3.26 -17.81
CA ARG A 514 30.16 2.56 -19.03
C ARG A 514 31.05 1.37 -18.69
N ASN A 515 30.83 0.27 -19.38
CA ASN A 515 31.76 -0.84 -19.35
C ASN A 515 33.01 -0.45 -20.19
N VAL A 516 34.17 -0.45 -19.55
CA VAL A 516 35.46 -0.17 -20.18
C VAL A 516 36.36 -1.43 -20.11
N GLY A 517 35.77 -2.55 -19.77
CA GLY A 517 36.38 -3.86 -19.73
C GLY A 517 36.20 -4.62 -21.04
N THR A 518 35.60 -5.80 -20.97
CA THR A 518 35.24 -6.64 -22.12
C THR A 518 33.90 -7.34 -21.81
N PRO A 519 33.20 -7.89 -22.80
CA PRO A 519 31.95 -8.62 -22.56
C PRO A 519 32.06 -9.78 -21.55
N THR A 520 33.25 -10.37 -21.38
CA THR A 520 33.51 -11.50 -20.44
C THR A 520 34.26 -11.10 -19.18
N ALA A 521 34.64 -9.85 -19.04
CA ALA A 521 35.32 -9.31 -17.87
C ALA A 521 34.94 -7.82 -17.70
N PRO A 522 33.70 -7.54 -17.28
CA PRO A 522 33.18 -6.20 -17.21
C PRO A 522 33.93 -5.35 -16.18
N ARG A 523 34.13 -4.08 -16.49
CA ARG A 523 34.71 -3.08 -15.59
C ARG A 523 34.00 -1.74 -15.81
N PHE A 524 33.21 -1.34 -14.88
CA PHE A 524 32.38 -0.15 -14.98
C PHE A 524 33.12 1.10 -14.50
N GLU A 525 33.03 2.18 -15.28
CA GLU A 525 33.49 3.51 -14.90
C GLU A 525 32.33 4.51 -14.97
N LEU A 526 32.19 5.34 -13.93
CA LEU A 526 31.17 6.39 -13.89
C LEU A 526 31.41 7.43 -14.99
N VAL A 527 30.44 7.61 -15.87
CA VAL A 527 30.43 8.67 -16.88
C VAL A 527 29.77 9.93 -16.34
N THR A 528 28.62 9.79 -15.69
CA THR A 528 27.88 10.88 -15.05
C THR A 528 26.95 10.35 -13.98
N ASP A 529 26.72 11.14 -12.94
CA ASP A 529 25.72 10.86 -11.90
C ASP A 529 24.33 11.47 -12.21
N ASP A 530 24.17 12.07 -13.37
CA ASP A 530 22.91 12.66 -13.85
C ASP A 530 22.90 12.59 -15.39
N ILE A 531 22.44 11.47 -15.96
CA ILE A 531 22.34 11.32 -17.41
C ILE A 531 21.13 12.10 -17.93
N ALA A 532 21.37 12.92 -18.96
CA ALA A 532 20.35 13.70 -19.67
C ALA A 532 19.52 14.67 -18.80
N GLY A 533 19.94 14.96 -17.56
CA GLY A 533 19.15 15.75 -16.62
C GLY A 533 17.86 15.04 -16.18
N MET A 534 17.89 13.71 -16.10
CA MET A 534 16.75 12.90 -15.68
C MET A 534 16.48 13.12 -14.20
N ASP A 535 15.33 13.72 -13.91
CA ASP A 535 14.82 13.86 -12.56
C ASP A 535 13.33 13.46 -12.57
N ILE A 536 13.01 12.33 -11.96
CA ILE A 536 11.63 11.82 -11.86
C ILE A 536 11.03 12.09 -10.48
N GLY A 537 11.73 12.85 -9.64
CA GLY A 537 11.29 13.26 -8.32
C GLY A 537 11.95 12.47 -7.20
N ARG A 538 11.68 11.19 -7.05
CA ARG A 538 12.24 10.34 -5.97
C ARG A 538 12.34 8.89 -6.40
N ARG A 539 13.43 8.21 -5.97
CA ARG A 539 13.64 6.76 -6.12
C ARG A 539 13.40 6.29 -7.55
N SER A 540 14.27 6.77 -8.46
CA SER A 540 14.21 6.35 -9.85
C SER A 540 14.44 4.83 -9.99
N ALA A 541 13.61 4.18 -10.80
CA ALA A 541 13.66 2.76 -11.12
C ALA A 541 13.71 2.56 -12.64
N PRO A 542 14.90 2.45 -13.23
CA PRO A 542 15.07 2.28 -14.69
C PRO A 542 14.81 0.84 -15.11
N VAL A 543 14.23 0.66 -16.31
CA VAL A 543 14.24 -0.59 -17.08
C VAL A 543 14.55 -0.28 -18.54
N LEU A 544 15.32 -1.15 -19.19
CA LEU A 544 15.79 -0.99 -20.56
C LEU A 544 15.17 -2.05 -21.47
N ALA A 545 14.58 -1.61 -22.58
CA ALA A 545 14.05 -2.47 -23.64
C ALA A 545 13.91 -1.67 -24.95
N ASP A 546 13.93 -2.34 -26.09
CA ASP A 546 13.65 -1.70 -27.39
C ASP A 546 12.14 -1.43 -27.50
N LEU A 547 11.72 -0.20 -27.25
CA LEU A 547 10.31 0.21 -27.17
C LEU A 547 9.77 0.74 -28.51
N ASP A 548 10.64 1.12 -29.47
CA ASP A 548 10.23 1.62 -30.78
C ASP A 548 10.64 0.69 -31.94
N GLY A 549 11.30 -0.43 -31.66
CA GLY A 549 11.68 -1.47 -32.64
C GLY A 549 12.89 -1.05 -33.50
N ASP A 550 13.71 -0.11 -33.03
CA ASP A 550 14.87 0.38 -33.79
C ASP A 550 16.17 -0.40 -33.46
N GLY A 551 16.11 -1.37 -32.57
CA GLY A 551 17.21 -2.24 -32.18
C GLY A 551 18.10 -1.65 -31.08
N ARG A 552 17.74 -0.54 -30.48
CA ARG A 552 18.45 0.09 -29.36
C ARG A 552 17.62 0.02 -28.09
N PRO A 553 18.22 -0.29 -26.94
CA PRO A 553 17.48 -0.28 -25.69
C PRO A 553 17.07 1.14 -25.28
N ASP A 554 15.78 1.41 -25.27
CA ASP A 554 15.16 2.61 -24.71
C ASP A 554 14.97 2.46 -23.20
N LEU A 555 14.62 3.56 -22.53
CA LEU A 555 14.45 3.58 -21.09
C LEU A 555 12.99 3.88 -20.71
N LEU A 556 12.40 3.00 -19.89
CA LEU A 556 11.22 3.31 -19.09
C LEU A 556 11.67 3.55 -17.65
N LEU A 557 11.34 4.73 -17.11
CA LEU A 557 11.80 5.17 -15.79
C LEU A 557 10.62 5.35 -14.84
N GLY A 558 10.61 4.62 -13.75
CA GLY A 558 9.60 4.70 -12.69
C GLY A 558 10.07 5.51 -11.49
N SER A 559 9.12 5.94 -10.62
CA SER A 559 9.38 6.75 -9.42
C SER A 559 8.61 6.26 -8.19
N GLU A 560 8.98 6.79 -7.01
CA GLU A 560 8.26 6.56 -5.75
C GLU A 560 6.81 7.07 -5.79
N ASP A 561 6.54 8.11 -6.56
CA ASP A 561 5.20 8.69 -6.70
C ASP A 561 4.35 8.00 -7.79
N GLY A 562 4.78 6.84 -8.29
CA GLY A 562 4.07 6.05 -9.28
C GLY A 562 4.15 6.57 -10.72
N ILE A 563 4.94 7.60 -10.96
CA ILE A 563 5.08 8.18 -12.29
C ILE A 563 6.01 7.31 -13.14
N LEU A 564 5.61 7.01 -14.37
CA LEU A 564 6.41 6.36 -15.39
C LEU A 564 6.71 7.36 -16.52
N GLN A 565 7.98 7.45 -16.94
CA GLN A 565 8.44 8.27 -18.05
C GLN A 565 9.16 7.40 -19.06
N ARG A 566 8.96 7.67 -20.36
CA ARG A 566 9.65 7.01 -21.46
C ARG A 566 10.71 7.93 -22.04
N TRP A 567 11.88 7.34 -22.32
CA TRP A 567 13.02 8.03 -22.89
C TRP A 567 13.61 7.21 -24.03
N TRP A 568 13.69 7.80 -25.21
CA TRP A 568 14.23 7.19 -26.42
C TRP A 568 15.75 7.19 -26.40
N ASN A 569 16.40 6.07 -26.69
CA ASN A 569 17.84 6.02 -26.91
C ASN A 569 18.20 6.66 -28.25
N ARG A 570 18.96 7.72 -28.20
CA ARG A 570 19.43 8.47 -29.38
C ARG A 570 20.95 8.36 -29.59
N THR A 571 21.55 7.33 -28.98
CA THR A 571 22.97 7.03 -29.11
C THR A 571 23.32 6.62 -30.52
N SER A 572 24.38 7.19 -31.08
CA SER A 572 24.95 6.70 -32.32
C SER A 572 25.91 5.54 -32.04
N PRO A 573 25.99 4.50 -32.88
CA PRO A 573 26.87 3.36 -32.65
C PRO A 573 28.29 3.78 -32.27
N GLY A 574 28.78 3.30 -31.09
CA GLY A 574 30.07 3.67 -30.51
C GLY A 574 30.21 5.14 -30.09
N GLY A 575 29.11 5.86 -30.01
CA GLY A 575 29.06 7.27 -29.61
C GLY A 575 28.84 7.48 -28.11
N ALA A 576 28.68 8.73 -27.69
CA ALA A 576 28.26 9.05 -26.33
C ALA A 576 26.79 8.65 -26.13
N ILE A 577 26.51 7.96 -25.04
CA ILE A 577 25.17 7.53 -24.68
C ILE A 577 24.27 8.75 -24.44
N ALA A 578 23.11 8.78 -25.09
CA ALA A 578 22.20 9.92 -25.09
C ALA A 578 20.74 9.45 -25.12
N PHE A 579 19.93 10.01 -24.25
CA PHE A 579 18.49 9.77 -24.19
C PHE A 579 17.71 11.06 -24.45
N ALA A 580 16.51 10.91 -25.01
CA ALA A 580 15.57 12.00 -25.24
C ALA A 580 14.19 11.63 -24.67
N ARG A 581 13.66 12.47 -23.78
CA ARG A 581 12.34 12.25 -23.18
C ARG A 581 11.25 12.23 -24.24
N ASP A 582 10.30 11.29 -24.10
CA ASP A 582 9.05 11.31 -24.84
C ASP A 582 8.01 12.15 -24.06
N PRO A 583 7.69 13.38 -24.50
CA PRO A 583 6.75 14.24 -23.77
C PRO A 583 5.29 13.80 -23.96
N ALA A 584 5.00 12.91 -24.91
CA ALA A 584 3.65 12.39 -25.15
C ALA A 584 3.32 11.21 -24.25
N PHE A 585 4.33 10.59 -23.62
CA PHE A 585 4.14 9.49 -22.71
C PHE A 585 4.08 9.98 -21.26
N ALA A 586 2.99 9.68 -20.58
CA ALA A 586 2.87 9.79 -19.13
C ALA A 586 1.91 8.68 -18.66
N MET A 587 2.38 7.87 -17.75
CA MET A 587 1.58 6.85 -17.09
C MET A 587 1.79 6.98 -15.59
N GLN A 588 0.74 6.78 -14.83
CA GLN A 588 0.80 6.78 -13.37
C GLN A 588 0.13 5.51 -12.84
N VAL A 589 0.79 4.89 -11.88
CA VAL A 589 0.26 3.79 -11.06
C VAL A 589 0.15 4.25 -9.61
N ASP A 590 -0.62 3.56 -8.81
CA ASP A 590 -0.78 3.90 -7.41
C ASP A 590 0.48 3.55 -6.62
N GLY A 591 1.00 4.52 -5.88
CA GLY A 591 2.22 4.40 -5.09
C GLY A 591 3.49 4.30 -5.94
N MET A 592 4.46 3.49 -5.52
CA MET A 592 5.75 3.33 -6.20
C MET A 592 5.59 2.57 -7.52
N ALA A 593 6.31 3.00 -8.56
CA ALA A 593 6.44 2.29 -9.83
C ALA A 593 7.86 1.71 -9.98
N ALA A 594 7.98 0.40 -9.92
CA ALA A 594 9.20 -0.34 -10.28
C ALA A 594 8.89 -1.21 -11.51
N PRO A 595 9.16 -0.70 -12.75
CA PRO A 595 8.76 -1.40 -13.97
C PRO A 595 9.72 -2.53 -14.34
N THR A 596 9.18 -3.58 -15.01
CA THR A 596 9.93 -4.53 -15.84
C THR A 596 9.14 -4.85 -17.10
N LEU A 597 9.85 -5.18 -18.18
CA LEU A 597 9.28 -5.35 -19.52
C LEU A 597 9.70 -6.71 -20.09
N GLY A 598 8.78 -7.38 -20.77
CA GLY A 598 9.03 -8.61 -21.52
C GLY A 598 7.85 -8.97 -22.40
N ASP A 599 8.10 -9.66 -23.51
CA ASP A 599 7.06 -10.30 -24.32
C ASP A 599 6.67 -11.61 -23.61
N LEU A 600 5.61 -11.56 -22.81
CA LEU A 600 5.20 -12.65 -21.94
C LEU A 600 4.21 -13.63 -22.61
N ASP A 601 3.57 -13.23 -23.70
CA ASP A 601 2.62 -14.09 -24.42
C ASP A 601 3.03 -14.43 -25.86
N GLY A 602 4.25 -14.02 -26.25
CA GLY A 602 4.84 -14.37 -27.54
C GLY A 602 4.19 -13.66 -28.74
N ASP A 603 3.50 -12.56 -28.53
CA ASP A 603 2.85 -11.77 -29.58
C ASP A 603 3.79 -10.76 -30.26
N GLY A 604 5.01 -10.61 -29.76
CA GLY A 604 6.04 -9.71 -30.24
C GLY A 604 5.95 -8.29 -29.70
N ALA A 605 5.02 -8.01 -28.79
CA ALA A 605 4.93 -6.75 -28.09
C ALA A 605 5.32 -6.91 -26.60
N LEU A 606 5.86 -5.84 -26.00
CA LEU A 606 6.30 -5.92 -24.63
C LEU A 606 5.15 -5.70 -23.66
N ASP A 607 4.93 -6.65 -22.76
CA ASP A 607 4.08 -6.50 -21.59
C ASP A 607 4.85 -5.76 -20.49
N LEU A 608 4.11 -5.09 -19.60
CA LEU A 608 4.66 -4.33 -18.48
C LEU A 608 4.16 -4.91 -17.16
N LEU A 609 5.08 -5.31 -16.30
CA LEU A 609 4.80 -5.56 -14.89
C LEU A 609 5.38 -4.40 -14.07
N VAL A 610 4.61 -3.93 -13.08
CA VAL A 610 5.03 -2.83 -12.20
C VAL A 610 4.94 -3.27 -10.75
N GLY A 611 6.07 -3.28 -10.07
CA GLY A 611 6.13 -3.49 -8.63
C GLY A 611 5.65 -2.26 -7.88
N THR A 612 4.90 -2.50 -6.80
CA THR A 612 4.26 -1.46 -5.98
C THR A 612 4.91 -1.34 -4.61
N ILE A 613 4.59 -0.28 -3.89
CA ILE A 613 5.04 -0.06 -2.51
C ILE A 613 4.44 -1.08 -1.55
N SER A 614 3.24 -1.60 -1.84
CA SER A 614 2.53 -2.58 -1.02
C SER A 614 2.99 -4.03 -1.24
N GLY A 615 4.11 -4.23 -1.93
CA GLY A 615 4.73 -5.55 -2.08
C GLY A 615 4.17 -6.41 -3.19
N GLY A 616 3.16 -5.96 -3.91
CA GLY A 616 2.56 -6.69 -5.02
C GLY A 616 2.96 -6.19 -6.39
N LEU A 617 2.30 -6.73 -7.40
CA LEU A 617 2.53 -6.38 -8.81
C LEU A 617 1.24 -5.89 -9.47
N ARG A 618 1.37 -4.95 -10.41
CA ARG A 618 0.37 -4.60 -11.40
C ARG A 618 0.82 -5.10 -12.77
N ALA A 619 -0.09 -5.64 -13.56
CA ALA A 619 0.22 -6.10 -14.91
C ALA A 619 -0.55 -5.30 -15.96
N TYR A 620 0.14 -5.01 -17.07
CA TYR A 620 -0.40 -4.27 -18.20
C TYR A 620 0.02 -4.96 -19.49
N ARG A 621 -0.96 -5.34 -20.32
CA ARG A 621 -0.74 -6.03 -21.59
C ARG A 621 -0.88 -5.08 -22.77
N THR A 622 -0.05 -5.30 -23.80
CA THR A 622 -0.24 -4.69 -25.12
C THR A 622 -1.15 -5.58 -25.98
N GLY A 623 -1.88 -4.97 -26.90
CA GLY A 623 -2.50 -5.68 -28.01
C GLY A 623 -3.68 -6.59 -27.73
N ALA A 624 -4.17 -6.72 -26.53
CA ALA A 624 -5.43 -7.43 -26.24
C ALA A 624 -6.63 -6.62 -26.77
N GLY A 625 -6.80 -6.62 -28.07
CA GLY A 625 -8.08 -6.27 -28.68
C GLY A 625 -9.14 -7.26 -28.17
N ASN A 626 -10.25 -6.74 -27.62
CA ASN A 626 -11.42 -7.46 -27.13
C ASN A 626 -11.87 -8.60 -28.05
#